data_5185c0b96ecda307fb2e879080b42072
#
_entry.id   5185c0b96ecda307fb2e879080b42072
#
_cell.length_a   1.000
_cell.length_b   1.000
_cell.length_c   1.000
_cell.angle_alpha   90.00
_cell.angle_beta   90.00
_cell.angle_gamma   90.00
#
_symmetry.space_group_name_H-M   'P 1'
#
loop_
_entity.id
_entity.type
_entity.pdbx_description
1 polymer ?
#
loop_
_entity_poly.entity_id
_entity_poly.type
_entity_poly.pdbx_seq_one_letter_code
_entity_poly.pdbx_strand_id
1 'polypeptide(L)'
;TLVISYIGYQTQEVPVVAGKVMDIQMKEDAEMLDEVVVVGYGTTKRKNFTGSVSTVKASETPLALMPTSNAMDILRGTATGITVSQQQGAGQAPSLQVRGQKSVNGGSTPLIVMDGVIYMGSFRDIDPTTIESMSILKDATSLAAYGSQAANGVIMITTKKGKLGKPVINVNTSWAFSTAAAKPDLLSPQDYVKKVNLLSGLPEDADPTWMREYEYENYKNGNTIDWFDYSTRT
;
A
#
# COMPACT_ATOMS: atom_id res chain seq x y z
N THR A 1 11.58 -17.84 -44.38
CA THR A 1 10.91 -18.26 -43.15
C THR A 1 9.96 -17.15 -42.73
N LEU A 2 8.71 -17.46 -42.48
CA LEU A 2 7.72 -16.54 -41.93
C LEU A 2 7.56 -16.88 -40.44
N VAL A 3 7.73 -15.89 -39.59
CA VAL A 3 7.51 -16.02 -38.12
C VAL A 3 6.11 -15.49 -37.84
N ILE A 4 5.25 -16.35 -37.32
CA ILE A 4 3.88 -16.00 -36.97
C ILE A 4 3.76 -16.02 -35.43
N SER A 5 3.34 -14.91 -34.89
CA SER A 5 3.11 -14.75 -33.43
C SER A 5 1.75 -14.12 -33.20
N TYR A 6 0.95 -14.72 -32.31
CA TYR A 6 -0.33 -14.20 -31.89
C TYR A 6 -0.50 -14.40 -30.39
N ILE A 7 -1.14 -13.46 -29.71
CA ILE A 7 -1.32 -13.51 -28.25
C ILE A 7 -2.14 -14.76 -27.89
N GLY A 8 -1.59 -15.61 -26.98
CA GLY A 8 -2.22 -16.86 -26.55
C GLY A 8 -1.89 -18.07 -27.40
N TYR A 9 -1.01 -17.92 -28.40
CA TYR A 9 -0.60 -19.02 -29.27
C TYR A 9 0.94 -19.13 -29.32
N GLN A 10 1.45 -20.35 -29.52
CA GLN A 10 2.87 -20.60 -29.67
C GLN A 10 3.39 -19.99 -30.99
N THR A 11 4.50 -19.24 -30.87
CA THR A 11 5.16 -18.70 -32.07
C THR A 11 5.65 -19.82 -32.95
N GLN A 12 5.25 -19.81 -34.23
CA GLN A 12 5.65 -20.81 -35.23
C GLN A 12 6.48 -20.16 -36.34
N GLU A 13 7.54 -20.87 -36.71
CA GLU A 13 8.35 -20.55 -37.89
C GLU A 13 8.01 -21.49 -39.02
N VAL A 14 7.51 -20.94 -40.12
CA VAL A 14 7.09 -21.75 -41.28
C VAL A 14 7.90 -21.34 -42.50
N PRO A 15 8.47 -22.29 -43.22
CA PRO A 15 9.17 -22.01 -44.48
C PRO A 15 8.18 -21.55 -45.55
N VAL A 16 8.44 -20.42 -46.16
CA VAL A 16 7.58 -19.83 -47.20
C VAL A 16 7.90 -20.49 -48.54
N VAL A 17 6.85 -21.02 -49.20
CA VAL A 17 6.94 -21.51 -50.60
C VAL A 17 6.19 -20.54 -51.50
N ALA A 18 6.89 -19.93 -52.45
CA ALA A 18 6.32 -18.95 -53.35
C ALA A 18 5.18 -19.56 -54.20
N GLY A 19 4.05 -18.84 -54.26
CA GLY A 19 2.90 -19.19 -55.07
C GLY A 19 1.95 -20.26 -54.48
N LYS A 20 2.14 -20.71 -53.23
CA LYS A 20 1.26 -21.65 -52.55
C LYS A 20 0.52 -20.99 -51.38
N VAL A 21 -0.80 -21.19 -51.35
CA VAL A 21 -1.60 -20.79 -50.17
C VAL A 21 -1.23 -21.72 -49.00
N MET A 22 -0.83 -21.17 -47.89
CA MET A 22 -0.49 -21.91 -46.69
C MET A 22 -1.58 -21.71 -45.65
N ASP A 23 -2.18 -22.79 -45.19
CA ASP A 23 -3.09 -22.80 -44.05
C ASP A 23 -2.29 -23.20 -42.83
N ILE A 24 -2.22 -22.25 -41.86
CA ILE A 24 -1.35 -22.40 -40.68
C ILE A 24 -2.26 -22.45 -39.45
N GLN A 25 -2.31 -23.62 -38.83
CA GLN A 25 -2.99 -23.82 -37.56
C GLN A 25 -2.04 -23.55 -36.42
N MET A 26 -2.32 -22.48 -35.68
CA MET A 26 -1.56 -22.14 -34.49
C MET A 26 -2.03 -22.99 -33.30
N LYS A 27 -1.10 -23.48 -32.51
CA LYS A 27 -1.39 -24.18 -31.25
C LYS A 27 -1.52 -23.20 -30.13
N GLU A 28 -2.57 -23.34 -29.31
CA GLU A 28 -2.73 -22.54 -28.09
C GLU A 28 -1.53 -22.74 -27.19
N ASP A 29 -1.00 -21.62 -26.66
CA ASP A 29 0.06 -21.64 -25.69
C ASP A 29 -0.53 -21.79 -24.29
N ALA A 30 -0.73 -23.01 -23.87
CA ALA A 30 -1.25 -23.34 -22.55
C ALA A 30 -0.32 -22.92 -21.41
N GLU A 31 0.97 -22.63 -21.72
CA GLU A 31 1.92 -22.20 -20.70
C GLU A 31 1.72 -20.71 -20.30
N MET A 32 1.15 -19.87 -21.17
CA MET A 32 0.86 -18.47 -20.83
C MET A 32 -0.28 -18.28 -19.81
N LEU A 33 -1.05 -19.33 -19.52
CA LEU A 33 -2.19 -19.26 -18.58
C LEU A 33 -1.91 -19.87 -17.20
N ASP A 34 -0.73 -20.42 -16.98
CA ASP A 34 -0.35 -20.96 -15.69
C ASP A 34 0.22 -19.85 -14.79
N GLU A 35 -0.67 -19.00 -14.24
CA GLU A 35 -0.30 -18.06 -13.20
C GLU A 35 0.23 -18.85 -11.98
N VAL A 36 1.50 -18.68 -11.69
CA VAL A 36 2.15 -19.33 -10.55
C VAL A 36 1.94 -18.46 -9.30
N VAL A 37 1.34 -19.05 -8.30
CA VAL A 37 1.18 -18.41 -6.99
C VAL A 37 2.29 -18.90 -6.07
N VAL A 38 3.03 -17.98 -5.49
CA VAL A 38 4.01 -18.30 -4.45
C VAL A 38 3.24 -18.53 -3.15
N VAL A 39 3.38 -19.71 -2.56
CA VAL A 39 2.66 -20.11 -1.34
C VAL A 39 3.66 -20.66 -0.34
N GLY A 40 3.83 -19.98 0.76
CA GLY A 40 4.76 -20.41 1.80
C GLY A 40 6.20 -20.54 1.26
N TYR A 41 6.76 -21.73 1.38
CA TYR A 41 8.12 -22.03 0.93
C TYR A 41 8.19 -22.62 -0.49
N GLY A 42 7.13 -22.53 -1.28
CA GLY A 42 7.07 -23.12 -2.61
C GLY A 42 6.21 -22.34 -3.61
N THR A 43 6.33 -22.72 -4.86
CA THR A 43 5.50 -22.20 -5.95
C THR A 43 4.48 -23.26 -6.36
N THR A 44 3.21 -22.87 -6.45
CA THR A 44 2.13 -23.76 -6.88
C THR A 44 1.36 -23.11 -8.01
N LYS A 45 0.92 -23.88 -9.02
CA LYS A 45 0.05 -23.35 -10.05
C LYS A 45 -1.27 -22.89 -9.44
N ARG A 46 -1.78 -21.73 -9.82
CA ARG A 46 -3.02 -21.15 -9.27
C ARG A 46 -4.19 -22.12 -9.33
N LYS A 47 -4.31 -22.89 -10.39
CA LYS A 47 -5.37 -23.91 -10.56
C LYS A 47 -5.33 -25.03 -9.51
N ASN A 48 -4.17 -25.30 -8.93
CA ASN A 48 -3.97 -26.34 -7.91
C ASN A 48 -4.08 -25.77 -6.49
N PHE A 49 -4.24 -24.46 -6.37
CA PHE A 49 -4.31 -23.79 -5.07
C PHE A 49 -5.77 -23.54 -4.69
N THR A 50 -6.23 -24.17 -3.64
CA THR A 50 -7.61 -24.08 -3.15
C THR A 50 -7.82 -22.93 -2.16
N GLY A 51 -6.75 -22.26 -1.73
CA GLY A 51 -6.80 -21.16 -0.78
C GLY A 51 -7.20 -19.82 -1.38
N SER A 52 -7.63 -18.88 -0.53
CA SER A 52 -7.99 -17.52 -0.95
C SER A 52 -6.75 -16.63 -1.04
N VAL A 53 -6.13 -16.55 -2.21
CA VAL A 53 -5.01 -15.66 -2.51
C VAL A 53 -5.46 -14.58 -3.48
N SER A 54 -5.07 -13.35 -3.21
CA SER A 54 -5.19 -12.25 -4.17
C SER A 54 -3.78 -11.83 -4.59
N THR A 55 -3.47 -11.98 -5.87
CA THR A 55 -2.19 -11.54 -6.45
C THR A 55 -2.40 -10.26 -7.22
N VAL A 56 -1.55 -9.30 -7.01
CA VAL A 56 -1.52 -8.00 -7.67
C VAL A 56 -0.15 -7.84 -8.32
N LYS A 57 -0.11 -7.74 -9.62
CA LYS A 57 1.13 -7.42 -10.34
C LYS A 57 1.32 -5.91 -10.37
N ALA A 58 2.50 -5.44 -9.99
CA ALA A 58 2.78 -4.01 -9.94
C ALA A 58 2.58 -3.33 -11.31
N SER A 59 2.88 -4.03 -12.40
CA SER A 59 2.72 -3.51 -13.77
C SER A 59 1.26 -3.36 -14.24
N GLU A 60 0.32 -4.07 -13.64
CA GLU A 60 -1.09 -4.08 -14.03
C GLU A 60 -1.93 -3.10 -13.20
N THR A 61 -1.34 -2.44 -12.20
CA THR A 61 -2.06 -1.48 -11.36
C THR A 61 -2.04 -0.09 -12.00
N PRO A 62 -3.13 0.69 -11.88
CA PRO A 62 -3.15 2.10 -12.32
C PRO A 62 -2.06 2.95 -11.67
N LEU A 63 -1.62 2.54 -10.49
CA LEU A 63 -0.56 3.20 -9.73
C LEU A 63 0.85 2.92 -10.27
N ALA A 64 1.02 1.94 -11.17
CA ALA A 64 2.31 1.69 -11.84
C ALA A 64 2.80 2.92 -12.66
N LEU A 65 1.86 3.78 -13.07
CA LEU A 65 2.13 5.02 -13.81
C LEU A 65 2.26 6.25 -12.90
N MET A 66 1.95 6.12 -11.61
CA MET A 66 2.05 7.21 -10.64
C MET A 66 3.30 7.04 -9.78
N PRO A 67 4.03 8.12 -9.50
CA PRO A 67 5.13 8.07 -8.54
C PRO A 67 4.55 7.84 -7.14
N THR A 68 4.48 6.58 -6.73
CA THR A 68 4.06 6.21 -5.38
C THR A 68 5.27 6.15 -4.47
N SER A 69 5.20 6.83 -3.35
CA SER A 69 6.25 6.79 -2.34
C SER A 69 6.14 5.58 -1.41
N ASN A 70 5.07 4.78 -1.55
CA ASN A 70 4.79 3.69 -0.63
C ASN A 70 4.24 2.46 -1.35
N ALA A 71 4.85 1.30 -1.09
CA ALA A 71 4.43 0.01 -1.65
C ALA A 71 2.98 -0.37 -1.29
N MET A 72 2.43 0.13 -0.18
CA MET A 72 1.03 -0.10 0.21
C MET A 72 0.03 0.52 -0.75
N ASP A 73 0.40 1.61 -1.43
CA ASP A 73 -0.51 2.27 -2.37
C ASP A 73 -0.84 1.37 -3.57
N ILE A 74 0.07 0.45 -3.93
CA ILE A 74 -0.18 -0.55 -4.97
C ILE A 74 -1.36 -1.47 -4.59
N LEU A 75 -1.57 -1.72 -3.30
CA LEU A 75 -2.63 -2.59 -2.79
C LEU A 75 -3.97 -1.88 -2.66
N ARG A 76 -3.99 -0.55 -2.65
CA ARG A 76 -5.21 0.24 -2.46
C ARG A 76 -6.19 0.05 -3.62
N GLY A 77 -7.36 -0.52 -3.31
CA GLY A 77 -8.42 -0.74 -4.29
C GLY A 77 -8.16 -1.88 -5.30
N THR A 78 -7.00 -2.55 -5.23
CA THR A 78 -6.64 -3.60 -6.19
C THR A 78 -6.93 -5.02 -5.67
N ALA A 79 -6.96 -5.21 -4.37
CA ALA A 79 -7.20 -6.52 -3.78
C ALA A 79 -8.39 -6.53 -2.83
N THR A 80 -9.24 -7.55 -2.95
CA THR A 80 -10.42 -7.72 -2.08
C THR A 80 -10.04 -8.15 -0.67
N GLY A 81 -10.74 -7.60 0.34
CA GLY A 81 -10.52 -7.93 1.75
C GLY A 81 -9.29 -7.28 2.37
N ILE A 82 -8.78 -6.23 1.74
CA ILE A 82 -7.73 -5.38 2.28
C ILE A 82 -8.28 -3.99 2.46
N THR A 83 -7.96 -3.40 3.60
CA THR A 83 -8.21 -1.99 3.89
C THR A 83 -6.87 -1.29 4.09
N VAL A 84 -6.57 -0.35 3.21
CA VAL A 84 -5.42 0.55 3.35
C VAL A 84 -5.94 1.90 3.79
N SER A 85 -5.60 2.34 5.00
CA SER A 85 -5.99 3.66 5.49
C SER A 85 -5.25 4.75 4.71
N GLN A 86 -5.83 5.94 4.70
CA GLN A 86 -5.10 7.10 4.21
C GLN A 86 -3.96 7.45 5.16
N GLN A 87 -2.91 8.01 4.60
CA GLN A 87 -1.83 8.61 5.36
C GLN A 87 -2.38 9.78 6.19
N GLN A 88 -2.21 9.73 7.50
CA GLN A 88 -2.76 10.74 8.41
C GLN A 88 -1.89 12.00 8.54
N GLY A 89 -0.73 12.02 7.94
CA GLY A 89 0.19 13.16 7.94
C GLY A 89 1.41 12.94 7.07
N ALA A 90 2.13 14.02 6.77
CA ALA A 90 3.37 13.93 6.01
C ALA A 90 4.37 13.01 6.72
N GLY A 91 4.90 12.04 5.99
CA GLY A 91 5.86 11.08 6.54
C GLY A 91 5.27 9.94 7.40
N GLN A 92 3.97 9.88 7.62
CA GLN A 92 3.31 8.74 8.27
C GLN A 92 3.06 7.62 7.25
N ALA A 93 3.29 6.37 7.64
CA ALA A 93 2.91 5.23 6.81
C ALA A 93 1.41 4.98 6.91
N PRO A 94 0.72 4.68 5.80
CA PRO A 94 -0.65 4.20 5.87
C PRO A 94 -0.70 2.88 6.66
N SER A 95 -1.79 2.63 7.38
CA SER A 95 -2.00 1.33 8.01
C SER A 95 -2.69 0.38 7.05
N LEU A 96 -2.31 -0.89 7.12
CA LEU A 96 -2.86 -1.94 6.30
C LEU A 96 -3.50 -3.00 7.19
N GLN A 97 -4.71 -3.41 6.84
CA GLN A 97 -5.46 -4.45 7.52
C GLN A 97 -5.97 -5.48 6.52
N VAL A 98 -5.85 -6.75 6.87
CA VAL A 98 -6.40 -7.86 6.09
C VAL A 98 -7.61 -8.43 6.83
N ARG A 99 -8.78 -8.35 6.18
CA ARG A 99 -10.10 -8.76 6.75
C ARG A 99 -10.50 -8.00 8.02
N GLY A 100 -10.09 -6.72 8.12
CA GLY A 100 -10.45 -5.84 9.23
C GLY A 100 -9.63 -6.06 10.50
N GLN A 101 -9.99 -5.32 11.55
CA GLN A 101 -9.32 -5.39 12.85
C GLN A 101 -9.76 -6.65 13.61
N LYS A 102 -8.80 -7.48 13.96
CA LYS A 102 -9.05 -8.75 14.69
C LYS A 102 -8.78 -8.67 16.19
N SER A 103 -8.05 -7.67 16.64
CA SER A 103 -7.70 -7.48 18.05
C SER A 103 -7.95 -6.04 18.48
N VAL A 104 -8.43 -5.87 19.69
CA VAL A 104 -8.65 -4.53 20.30
C VAL A 104 -7.34 -3.97 20.83
N ASN A 105 -6.50 -4.80 21.44
CA ASN A 105 -5.25 -4.40 22.08
C ASN A 105 -4.00 -4.89 21.35
N GLY A 106 -4.14 -5.79 20.38
CA GLY A 106 -3.03 -6.32 19.59
C GLY A 106 -2.87 -5.58 18.25
N GLY A 107 -1.68 -5.60 17.71
CA GLY A 107 -1.39 -5.07 16.39
C GLY A 107 -2.23 -5.76 15.31
N SER A 108 -2.68 -5.01 14.31
CA SER A 108 -3.45 -5.53 13.15
C SER A 108 -2.58 -5.63 11.89
N THR A 109 -1.28 -5.38 12.01
CA THR A 109 -0.34 -5.37 10.88
C THR A 109 -0.11 -6.80 10.38
N PRO A 110 -0.28 -7.07 9.09
CA PRO A 110 0.03 -8.36 8.50
C PRO A 110 1.55 -8.62 8.48
N LEU A 111 1.92 -9.88 8.43
CA LEU A 111 3.31 -10.30 8.28
C LEU A 111 3.77 -10.03 6.85
N ILE A 112 4.97 -9.48 6.70
CA ILE A 112 5.59 -9.25 5.39
C ILE A 112 6.57 -10.38 5.12
N VAL A 113 6.48 -10.96 3.95
CA VAL A 113 7.44 -11.96 3.44
C VAL A 113 7.97 -11.46 2.10
N MET A 114 9.27 -11.24 2.02
CA MET A 114 9.93 -10.76 0.80
C MET A 114 10.79 -11.89 0.22
N ASP A 115 10.52 -12.28 -1.02
CA ASP A 115 11.21 -13.37 -1.72
C ASP A 115 11.35 -14.67 -0.89
N GLY A 116 10.32 -14.98 -0.09
CA GLY A 116 10.28 -16.16 0.77
C GLY A 116 10.91 -15.99 2.16
N VAL A 117 11.45 -14.83 2.49
CA VAL A 117 12.06 -14.53 3.79
C VAL A 117 11.16 -13.57 4.57
N ILE A 118 10.97 -13.82 5.87
CA ILE A 118 10.21 -12.91 6.75
C ILE A 118 10.95 -11.58 6.84
N TYR A 119 10.28 -10.50 6.46
CA TYR A 119 10.81 -9.15 6.52
C TYR A 119 10.36 -8.45 7.80
N MET A 120 11.31 -8.04 8.63
CA MET A 120 11.05 -7.41 9.92
C MET A 120 11.00 -5.87 9.86
N GLY A 121 11.19 -5.29 8.70
CA GLY A 121 11.12 -3.85 8.48
C GLY A 121 9.70 -3.36 8.19
N SER A 122 9.60 -2.09 7.85
CA SER A 122 8.34 -1.44 7.49
C SER A 122 8.07 -1.51 5.99
N PHE A 123 6.81 -1.54 5.59
CA PHE A 123 6.43 -1.33 4.17
C PHE A 123 6.99 -0.04 3.56
N ARG A 124 7.25 0.95 4.40
CA ARG A 124 7.80 2.23 3.98
C ARG A 124 9.22 2.10 3.43
N ASP A 125 9.96 1.12 3.93
CA ASP A 125 11.36 0.90 3.55
C ASP A 125 11.49 0.11 2.23
N ILE A 126 10.35 -0.35 1.68
CA ILE A 126 10.31 -1.14 0.46
C ILE A 126 10.06 -0.20 -0.72
N ASP A 127 11.01 -0.16 -1.64
CA ASP A 127 10.88 0.61 -2.87
C ASP A 127 9.84 -0.03 -3.81
N PRO A 128 8.72 0.67 -4.11
CA PRO A 128 7.68 0.17 -5.00
C PRO A 128 8.21 -0.24 -6.39
N THR A 129 9.26 0.41 -6.86
CA THR A 129 9.82 0.17 -8.20
C THR A 129 10.51 -1.19 -8.32
N THR A 130 10.96 -1.77 -7.21
CA THR A 130 11.59 -3.09 -7.15
C THR A 130 10.59 -4.24 -7.13
N ILE A 131 9.31 -3.96 -6.89
CA ILE A 131 8.28 -4.97 -6.76
C ILE A 131 7.83 -5.46 -8.13
N GLU A 132 7.79 -6.78 -8.30
CA GLU A 132 7.19 -7.45 -9.45
C GLU A 132 5.72 -7.76 -9.18
N SER A 133 5.44 -8.41 -8.04
CA SER A 133 4.08 -8.74 -7.63
C SER A 133 3.93 -8.80 -6.11
N MET A 134 2.70 -8.61 -5.65
CA MET A 134 2.31 -8.82 -4.26
C MET A 134 1.18 -9.84 -4.19
N SER A 135 1.34 -10.85 -3.33
CA SER A 135 0.32 -11.87 -3.08
C SER A 135 -0.12 -11.81 -1.63
N ILE A 136 -1.43 -11.74 -1.41
CA ILE A 136 -2.01 -11.64 -0.08
C ILE A 136 -2.63 -12.96 0.30
N LEU A 137 -2.08 -13.59 1.33
CA LEU A 137 -2.59 -14.83 1.90
C LEU A 137 -3.59 -14.49 3.01
N LYS A 138 -4.82 -14.97 2.84
CA LYS A 138 -5.94 -14.61 3.74
C LYS A 138 -6.54 -15.81 4.47
N ASP A 139 -6.37 -17.01 3.96
CA ASP A 139 -6.95 -18.23 4.51
C ASP A 139 -6.01 -18.94 5.48
N ALA A 140 -6.60 -19.66 6.44
CA ALA A 140 -5.86 -20.34 7.50
C ALA A 140 -4.86 -21.36 6.97
N THR A 141 -5.19 -22.05 5.87
CA THR A 141 -4.31 -23.07 5.26
C THR A 141 -3.00 -22.46 4.77
N SER A 142 -3.10 -21.32 4.05
CA SER A 142 -1.92 -20.60 3.56
C SER A 142 -1.12 -19.95 4.69
N LEU A 143 -1.79 -19.52 5.75
CA LEU A 143 -1.15 -18.87 6.90
C LEU A 143 -0.45 -19.86 7.83
N ALA A 144 -0.85 -21.13 7.82
CA ALA A 144 -0.30 -22.16 8.70
C ALA A 144 1.22 -22.33 8.59
N ALA A 145 1.77 -22.12 7.39
CA ALA A 145 3.21 -22.19 7.15
C ALA A 145 4.02 -21.13 7.93
N TYR A 146 3.38 -20.02 8.33
CA TYR A 146 4.02 -18.88 9.02
C TYR A 146 3.68 -18.81 10.52
N GLY A 147 2.89 -19.77 11.02
CA GLY A 147 2.56 -19.89 12.43
C GLY A 147 1.74 -18.72 12.98
N SER A 148 1.85 -18.45 14.28
CA SER A 148 1.06 -17.45 14.99
C SER A 148 1.31 -16.00 14.52
N GLN A 149 2.47 -15.70 13.96
CA GLN A 149 2.79 -14.38 13.45
C GLN A 149 1.93 -14.00 12.24
N ALA A 150 1.40 -14.99 11.52
CA ALA A 150 0.53 -14.80 10.38
C ALA A 150 -0.95 -14.57 10.75
N ALA A 151 -1.31 -14.45 12.02
CA ALA A 151 -2.70 -14.33 12.47
C ALA A 151 -3.45 -13.15 11.79
N ASN A 152 -2.74 -12.08 11.47
CA ASN A 152 -3.29 -10.89 10.78
C ASN A 152 -3.24 -10.96 9.24
N GLY A 153 -2.83 -12.10 8.68
CA GLY A 153 -2.59 -12.30 7.26
C GLY A 153 -1.11 -12.19 6.91
N VAL A 154 -0.77 -12.60 5.69
CA VAL A 154 0.60 -12.52 5.16
C VAL A 154 0.56 -11.80 3.82
N ILE A 155 1.48 -10.88 3.62
CA ILE A 155 1.72 -10.23 2.34
C ILE A 155 3.07 -10.71 1.82
N MET A 156 3.01 -11.46 0.75
CA MET A 156 4.19 -11.91 0.03
C MET A 156 4.54 -10.93 -1.04
N ILE A 157 5.76 -10.44 -1.02
CA ILE A 157 6.33 -9.53 -2.01
C ILE A 157 7.35 -10.30 -2.82
N THR A 158 7.16 -10.31 -4.12
CA THR A 158 8.15 -10.85 -5.07
C THR A 158 8.83 -9.69 -5.74
N THR A 159 10.16 -9.66 -5.66
CA THR A 159 10.95 -8.61 -6.29
C THR A 159 11.31 -8.96 -7.73
N LYS A 160 11.55 -7.93 -8.54
CA LYS A 160 12.02 -8.08 -9.93
C LYS A 160 13.36 -8.76 -9.95
N LYS A 161 13.48 -9.84 -10.70
CA LYS A 161 14.73 -10.57 -10.89
C LYS A 161 15.44 -10.13 -12.17
N GLY A 162 16.77 -10.19 -12.15
CA GLY A 162 17.56 -9.96 -13.35
C GLY A 162 17.23 -10.98 -14.44
N LYS A 163 17.15 -10.50 -15.68
CA LYS A 163 16.94 -11.35 -16.86
C LYS A 163 18.24 -11.46 -17.64
N LEU A 164 18.50 -12.64 -18.19
CA LEU A 164 19.64 -12.82 -19.11
C LEU A 164 19.36 -12.02 -20.40
N GLY A 165 20.30 -11.19 -20.81
CA GLY A 165 20.16 -10.39 -22.03
C GLY A 165 21.01 -9.10 -21.98
N LYS A 166 20.68 -8.15 -22.86
CA LYS A 166 21.35 -6.85 -22.86
C LYS A 166 20.99 -6.09 -21.56
N PRO A 167 21.95 -5.41 -20.92
CA PRO A 167 21.67 -4.63 -19.73
C PRO A 167 20.66 -3.53 -20.03
N VAL A 168 19.63 -3.40 -19.17
CA VAL A 168 18.62 -2.34 -19.22
C VAL A 168 18.82 -1.47 -18.00
N ILE A 169 19.07 -0.18 -18.24
CA ILE A 169 19.24 0.81 -17.17
C ILE A 169 17.97 1.63 -17.11
N ASN A 170 17.27 1.57 -15.97
CA ASN A 170 16.11 2.40 -15.71
C ASN A 170 16.47 3.43 -14.62
N VAL A 171 16.24 4.70 -14.92
CA VAL A 171 16.44 5.80 -13.95
C VAL A 171 15.08 6.44 -13.71
N ASN A 172 14.59 6.33 -12.47
CA ASN A 172 13.35 6.97 -12.05
C ASN A 172 13.67 8.03 -11.01
N THR A 173 13.19 9.25 -11.23
CA THR A 173 13.34 10.36 -10.29
C THR A 173 11.95 10.94 -10.01
N SER A 174 11.61 11.06 -8.73
CA SER A 174 10.33 11.67 -8.32
C SER A 174 10.57 12.72 -7.25
N TRP A 175 9.80 13.80 -7.32
CA TRP A 175 9.83 14.88 -6.34
C TRP A 175 8.39 15.06 -5.86
N ALA A 176 8.20 15.03 -4.56
CA ALA A 176 6.88 15.19 -3.97
C ALA A 176 6.91 16.27 -2.89
N PHE A 177 5.96 17.19 -2.97
CA PHE A 177 5.74 18.22 -1.96
C PHE A 177 4.41 17.94 -1.28
N SER A 178 4.41 17.86 0.05
CA SER A 178 3.20 17.66 0.83
C SER A 178 2.93 18.91 1.66
N THR A 179 1.75 19.48 1.46
CA THR A 179 1.26 20.60 2.25
C THR A 179 -0.04 20.22 2.93
N ALA A 180 -0.38 20.90 4.03
CA ALA A 180 -1.69 20.72 4.66
C ALA A 180 -2.79 21.17 3.68
N ALA A 181 -3.78 20.29 3.44
CA ALA A 181 -4.86 20.55 2.50
C ALA A 181 -5.82 21.65 3.02
N ALA A 182 -6.02 21.71 4.33
CA ALA A 182 -6.83 22.73 4.97
C ALA A 182 -6.36 22.96 6.42
N LYS A 183 -6.48 24.18 6.88
CA LYS A 183 -6.33 24.51 8.30
C LYS A 183 -7.61 24.06 9.01
N PRO A 184 -7.53 23.32 10.12
CA PRO A 184 -8.72 23.02 10.92
C PRO A 184 -9.32 24.32 11.46
N ASP A 185 -10.62 24.41 11.47
CA ASP A 185 -11.34 25.54 12.08
C ASP A 185 -11.29 25.37 13.61
N LEU A 186 -10.35 26.09 14.22
CA LEU A 186 -10.12 26.05 15.66
C LEU A 186 -10.89 27.17 16.34
N LEU A 187 -11.39 26.90 17.54
CA LEU A 187 -12.01 27.93 18.37
C LEU A 187 -11.02 29.06 18.66
N SER A 188 -11.51 30.30 18.66
CA SER A 188 -10.73 31.41 19.18
C SER A 188 -10.39 31.17 20.66
N PRO A 189 -9.30 31.73 21.21
CA PRO A 189 -9.00 31.62 22.63
C PRO A 189 -10.16 32.06 23.53
N GLN A 190 -10.89 33.13 23.14
CA GLN A 190 -12.06 33.62 23.86
C GLN A 190 -13.20 32.60 23.82
N ASP A 191 -13.53 32.06 22.66
CA ASP A 191 -14.59 31.07 22.51
C ASP A 191 -14.26 29.75 23.21
N TYR A 192 -12.95 29.39 23.21
CA TYR A 192 -12.48 28.25 23.97
C TYR A 192 -12.70 28.41 25.47
N VAL A 193 -12.34 29.59 26.02
CA VAL A 193 -12.53 29.90 27.45
C VAL A 193 -14.01 29.88 27.82
N LYS A 194 -14.89 30.52 27.03
CA LYS A 194 -16.33 30.49 27.23
C LYS A 194 -16.86 29.05 27.26
N LYS A 195 -16.45 28.23 26.31
CA LYS A 195 -16.88 26.85 26.25
C LYS A 195 -16.42 26.00 27.44
N VAL A 196 -15.18 26.20 27.90
CA VAL A 196 -14.65 25.48 29.07
C VAL A 196 -15.31 25.96 30.35
N ASN A 197 -15.60 27.26 30.49
CA ASN A 197 -16.34 27.79 31.61
C ASN A 197 -17.73 27.13 31.72
N LEU A 198 -18.48 27.08 30.61
CA LEU A 198 -19.75 26.38 30.54
C LEU A 198 -19.65 24.92 30.97
N LEU A 199 -18.68 24.20 30.46
CA LEU A 199 -18.48 22.80 30.81
C LEU A 199 -18.08 22.61 32.30
N SER A 200 -17.47 23.62 32.88
CA SER A 200 -17.06 23.65 34.30
C SER A 200 -18.18 24.18 35.23
N GLY A 201 -19.34 24.50 34.68
CA GLY A 201 -20.47 25.04 35.45
C GLY A 201 -20.33 26.51 35.84
N LEU A 202 -19.38 27.22 35.21
CA LEU A 202 -19.19 28.66 35.39
C LEU A 202 -19.98 29.45 34.35
N PRO A 203 -20.39 30.71 34.63
CA PRO A 203 -20.89 31.61 33.60
C PRO A 203 -19.93 31.80 32.44
N GLU A 204 -20.43 31.99 31.23
CA GLU A 204 -19.57 32.13 30.01
C GLU A 204 -18.53 33.22 30.14
N ASP A 205 -18.90 34.34 30.74
CA ASP A 205 -18.06 35.54 30.89
C ASP A 205 -17.30 35.57 32.21
N ALA A 206 -17.33 34.48 32.99
CA ALA A 206 -16.58 34.44 34.25
C ALA A 206 -15.07 34.33 34.00
N ASP A 207 -14.30 34.88 34.95
CA ASP A 207 -12.86 34.64 34.94
C ASP A 207 -12.56 33.12 35.06
N PRO A 208 -11.69 32.57 34.23
CA PRO A 208 -11.42 31.14 34.21
C PRO A 208 -10.58 30.73 35.43
N THR A 209 -11.23 30.20 36.46
CA THR A 209 -10.57 29.73 37.70
C THR A 209 -9.76 28.45 37.51
N TRP A 210 -9.93 27.75 36.35
CA TRP A 210 -9.24 26.53 35.97
C TRP A 210 -7.90 26.75 35.26
N MET A 211 -7.63 28.03 34.83
CA MET A 211 -6.34 28.38 34.23
C MET A 211 -5.28 28.57 35.31
N ARG A 212 -4.04 28.25 34.94
CA ARG A 212 -2.88 28.63 35.77
C ARG A 212 -2.62 30.14 35.65
N GLU A 213 -2.03 30.74 36.66
CA GLU A 213 -1.79 32.18 36.73
C GLU A 213 -1.09 32.74 35.49
N TYR A 214 -0.02 32.09 35.01
CA TYR A 214 0.71 32.52 33.82
C TYR A 214 -0.10 32.33 32.51
N GLU A 215 -0.98 31.33 32.44
CA GLU A 215 -1.89 31.08 31.28
C GLU A 215 -2.95 32.16 31.23
N TYR A 216 -3.50 32.52 32.38
CA TYR A 216 -4.50 33.57 32.51
C TYR A 216 -3.93 34.94 32.17
N GLU A 217 -2.72 35.27 32.63
CA GLU A 217 -2.04 36.50 32.24
C GLU A 217 -1.79 36.60 30.74
N ASN A 218 -1.31 35.53 30.12
CA ASN A 218 -1.13 35.47 28.66
C ASN A 218 -2.46 35.62 27.89
N TYR A 219 -3.51 34.96 28.36
CA TYR A 219 -4.85 35.10 27.80
C TYR A 219 -5.36 36.54 27.89
N LYS A 220 -5.23 37.17 29.04
CA LYS A 220 -5.64 38.56 29.30
C LYS A 220 -4.88 39.57 28.46
N ASN A 221 -3.58 39.33 28.24
CA ASN A 221 -2.71 40.17 27.42
C ASN A 221 -2.85 39.88 25.91
N GLY A 222 -3.69 38.95 25.50
CA GLY A 222 -3.88 38.56 24.10
C GLY A 222 -2.69 37.82 23.47
N ASN A 223 -1.78 37.32 24.30
CA ASN A 223 -0.63 36.53 23.86
C ASN A 223 -1.11 35.11 23.49
N THR A 224 -1.41 34.90 22.23
CA THR A 224 -1.86 33.60 21.73
C THR A 224 -0.90 33.09 20.67
N ILE A 225 -0.71 31.78 20.65
CA ILE A 225 0.11 31.10 19.63
C ILE A 225 -0.82 30.26 18.78
N ASP A 226 -0.76 30.46 17.48
CA ASP A 226 -1.38 29.53 16.52
C ASP A 226 -0.48 28.30 16.37
N TRP A 227 -0.80 27.24 17.09
CA TRP A 227 -0.03 26.00 17.10
C TRP A 227 -0.05 25.29 15.75
N PHE A 228 -1.12 25.47 14.96
CA PHE A 228 -1.16 24.92 13.62
C PHE A 228 -0.11 25.59 12.71
N ASP A 229 -0.14 26.90 12.65
CA ASP A 229 0.83 27.66 11.85
C ASP A 229 2.27 27.47 12.37
N TYR A 230 2.44 27.34 13.68
CA TYR A 230 3.74 27.08 14.28
C TYR A 230 4.29 25.68 13.92
N SER A 231 3.43 24.66 13.94
CA SER A 231 3.81 23.27 13.68
C SER A 231 3.95 22.94 12.17
N THR A 232 3.30 23.72 11.31
CA THR A 232 3.31 23.52 9.84
C THR A 232 4.27 24.47 9.12
N ARG A 233 5.00 25.30 9.85
CA ARG A 233 6.08 26.11 9.26
C ARG A 233 7.17 25.21 8.71
N THR A 234 7.36 25.23 7.41
CA THR A 234 8.51 24.65 6.68
C THR A 234 9.65 25.64 6.60
#